data_2600b0bf89ca1b909f4e2ef926d66c03
#
_entry.id   2600b0bf89ca1b909f4e2ef926d66c03
#
_cell.length_a   1.000
_cell.length_b   1.000
_cell.length_c   1.000
_cell.angle_alpha   90.00
_cell.angle_beta   90.00
_cell.angle_gamma   90.00
#
_symmetry.space_group_name_H-M   'P 1'
#
loop_
_entity.id
_entity.type
_entity.pdbx_description
1 polymer ?
#
loop_
_entity_poly.entity_id
_entity_poly.type
_entity_poly.pdbx_seq_one_letter_code
_entity_poly.pdbx_strand_id
1 'polypeptide(L)'
;MAEFTVRTRKFITNPLLGRKQFVVDVLHPGVGSVSKKDLADSLVKMYKVKDARVISLFGFKTQFGGGRSTGFGLIYDSVEKAQAFEPKHRLRRHGLAAEFLAKRRSGKELKNKCKKVRGTAKAKLRSK
;
A
#
# COMPACT_ATOMS: atom_id res chain seq x y z
N MET A 1 16.56 -0.53 20.00
CA MET A 1 15.95 -0.51 18.64
C MET A 1 16.44 -1.73 17.91
N ALA A 2 15.55 -2.46 17.23
CA ALA A 2 15.97 -3.63 16.47
C ALA A 2 16.91 -3.18 15.34
N GLU A 3 18.10 -3.75 15.31
CA GLU A 3 19.12 -3.41 14.33
C GLU A 3 18.77 -4.09 12.99
N PHE A 4 18.37 -3.31 12.01
CA PHE A 4 18.10 -3.79 10.65
C PHE A 4 18.79 -2.89 9.63
N THR A 5 19.18 -3.46 8.51
CA THR A 5 19.81 -2.73 7.41
C THR A 5 18.89 -2.75 6.19
N VAL A 6 18.67 -1.59 5.58
CA VAL A 6 17.89 -1.44 4.35
C VAL A 6 18.83 -1.20 3.17
N ARG A 7 18.67 -1.98 2.11
CA ARG A 7 19.37 -1.80 0.83
C ARG A 7 18.36 -1.68 -0.29
N THR A 8 18.68 -0.85 -1.27
CA THR A 8 17.85 -0.67 -2.47
C THR A 8 18.62 -1.13 -3.71
N ARG A 9 17.92 -1.76 -4.62
CA ARG A 9 18.46 -2.22 -5.90
C ARG A 9 17.47 -2.06 -7.03
N LYS A 10 17.92 -2.13 -8.28
CA LYS A 10 17.09 -1.94 -9.48
C LYS A 10 16.32 -0.62 -9.42
N PHE A 11 17.04 0.45 -9.11
CA PHE A 11 16.47 1.78 -8.99
C PHE A 11 16.16 2.35 -10.37
N ILE A 12 14.90 2.68 -10.62
CA ILE A 12 14.41 3.24 -11.88
C ILE A 12 13.62 4.50 -11.57
N THR A 13 13.92 5.58 -12.28
CA THR A 13 13.13 6.80 -12.26
C THR A 13 12.10 6.77 -13.39
N ASN A 14 10.84 6.98 -13.08
CA ASN A 14 9.73 7.02 -14.01
C ASN A 14 9.14 8.44 -14.04
N PRO A 15 9.56 9.31 -14.99
CA PRO A 15 9.09 10.69 -15.05
C PRO A 15 7.61 10.79 -15.42
N LEU A 16 7.09 9.86 -16.25
CA LEU A 16 5.71 9.86 -16.70
C LEU A 16 4.72 9.76 -15.53
N LEU A 17 4.99 8.87 -14.56
CA LEU A 17 4.19 8.72 -13.37
C LEU A 17 4.70 9.58 -12.19
N GLY A 18 5.80 10.32 -12.38
CA GLY A 18 6.42 11.14 -11.35
C GLY A 18 6.77 10.35 -10.11
N ARG A 19 7.43 9.22 -10.29
CA ARG A 19 7.84 8.33 -9.19
C ARG A 19 9.19 7.65 -9.45
N LYS A 20 9.86 7.30 -8.37
CA LYS A 20 11.01 6.41 -8.33
C LYS A 20 10.54 5.03 -7.88
N GLN A 21 11.05 3.98 -8.49
CA GLN A 21 10.66 2.60 -8.18
C GLN A 21 11.90 1.72 -8.03
N PHE A 22 11.90 0.86 -7.03
CA PHE A 22 13.06 0.04 -6.68
C PHE A 22 12.67 -1.18 -5.86
N VAL A 23 13.58 -2.13 -5.82
CA VAL A 23 13.48 -3.28 -4.91
C VAL A 23 14.12 -2.92 -3.59
N VAL A 24 13.48 -3.28 -2.49
CA VAL A 24 13.97 -3.08 -1.11
C VAL A 24 14.38 -4.43 -0.55
N ASP A 25 15.63 -4.56 -0.18
CA ASP A 25 16.15 -5.70 0.58
C ASP A 25 16.38 -5.25 2.03
N VAL A 26 15.81 -5.97 2.98
CA VAL A 26 15.92 -5.72 4.41
C VAL A 26 16.67 -6.87 5.06
N LEU A 27 17.76 -6.56 5.73
CA LEU A 27 18.52 -7.51 6.53
C LEU A 27 18.15 -7.30 8.00
N HIS A 28 17.60 -8.31 8.63
CA HIS A 28 17.12 -8.25 10.02
C HIS A 28 17.50 -9.53 10.79
N PRO A 29 18.82 -9.78 11.01
CA PRO A 29 19.29 -10.98 11.69
C PRO A 29 18.77 -11.02 13.13
N GLY A 30 18.29 -12.18 13.57
CA GLY A 30 17.78 -12.39 14.94
C GLY A 30 16.49 -11.69 15.29
N VAL A 31 15.88 -10.96 14.36
CA VAL A 31 14.64 -10.21 14.56
C VAL A 31 13.57 -10.72 13.58
N GLY A 32 12.29 -10.64 13.97
CA GLY A 32 11.17 -10.88 13.07
C GLY A 32 11.09 -9.86 11.95
N SER A 33 10.01 -9.90 11.17
CA SER A 33 9.81 -8.94 10.08
C SER A 33 9.74 -7.50 10.60
N VAL A 34 10.45 -6.59 9.95
CA VAL A 34 10.45 -5.16 10.27
C VAL A 34 9.16 -4.51 9.80
N SER A 35 8.63 -3.56 10.58
CA SER A 35 7.40 -2.85 10.23
C SER A 35 7.60 -1.96 8.99
N LYS A 36 6.54 -1.78 8.18
CA LYS A 36 6.60 -0.89 7.02
C LYS A 36 6.77 0.58 7.41
N LYS A 37 6.39 0.96 8.62
CA LYS A 37 6.60 2.33 9.15
C LYS A 37 8.08 2.57 9.37
N ASP A 38 8.76 1.68 10.10
CA ASP A 38 10.21 1.80 10.37
C ASP A 38 11.02 1.77 9.07
N LEU A 39 10.60 0.94 8.10
CA LEU A 39 11.21 0.91 6.76
C LEU A 39 10.99 2.23 6.00
N ALA A 40 9.80 2.82 6.08
CA ALA A 40 9.52 4.11 5.46
C ALA A 40 10.38 5.21 6.08
N ASP A 41 10.49 5.25 7.40
CA ASP A 41 11.32 6.23 8.12
C ASP A 41 12.81 6.11 7.75
N SER A 42 13.30 4.89 7.59
CA SER A 42 14.66 4.64 7.11
C SER A 42 14.87 5.14 5.66
N LEU A 43 13.89 4.93 4.78
CA LEU A 43 13.94 5.42 3.40
C LEU A 43 13.78 6.95 3.32
N VAL A 44 12.98 7.56 4.18
CA VAL A 44 12.89 9.02 4.33
C VAL A 44 14.26 9.62 4.60
N LYS A 45 15.00 9.05 5.56
CA LYS A 45 16.36 9.49 5.91
C LYS A 45 17.34 9.26 4.76
N MET A 46 17.29 8.09 4.12
CA MET A 46 18.20 7.69 3.03
C MET A 46 18.02 8.57 1.78
N TYR A 47 16.80 8.85 1.38
CA TYR A 47 16.48 9.61 0.17
C TYR A 47 16.10 11.07 0.41
N LYS A 48 16.18 11.55 1.67
CA LYS A 48 15.85 12.92 2.08
C LYS A 48 14.45 13.36 1.60
N VAL A 49 13.47 12.47 1.74
CA VAL A 49 12.08 12.71 1.33
C VAL A 49 11.39 13.59 2.37
N LYS A 50 10.62 14.59 1.94
CA LYS A 50 9.94 15.53 2.85
C LYS A 50 8.78 14.90 3.62
N ASP A 51 8.03 13.99 3.00
CA ASP A 51 6.82 13.39 3.58
C ASP A 51 6.85 11.86 3.41
N ALA A 52 6.71 11.13 4.52
CA ALA A 52 6.67 9.66 4.49
C ALA A 52 5.44 9.10 3.74
N ARG A 53 4.36 9.89 3.60
CA ARG A 53 3.13 9.48 2.89
C ARG A 53 3.31 9.30 1.39
N VAL A 54 4.38 9.85 0.79
CA VAL A 54 4.71 9.62 -0.62
C VAL A 54 5.44 8.31 -0.87
N ILE A 55 5.85 7.59 0.19
CA ILE A 55 6.54 6.31 0.11
C ILE A 55 5.54 5.18 0.22
N SER A 56 5.42 4.36 -0.82
CA SER A 56 4.57 3.17 -0.83
C SER A 56 5.41 1.90 -0.82
N LEU A 57 5.22 1.05 0.20
CA LEU A 57 5.95 -0.19 0.41
C LEU A 57 5.01 -1.39 0.38
N PHE A 58 5.35 -2.40 -0.43
CA PHE A 58 4.51 -3.59 -0.60
C PHE A 58 5.29 -4.82 -1.09
N GLY A 59 4.61 -5.98 -1.08
CA GLY A 59 5.13 -7.22 -1.64
C GLY A 59 6.30 -7.82 -0.85
N PHE A 60 6.45 -7.52 0.44
CA PHE A 60 7.52 -8.10 1.24
C PHE A 60 7.33 -9.60 1.43
N LYS A 61 8.41 -10.32 1.16
CA LYS A 61 8.53 -11.76 1.42
C LYS A 61 9.84 -12.03 2.14
N THR A 62 9.76 -12.76 3.24
CA THR A 62 10.93 -13.22 3.99
C THR A 62 11.47 -14.49 3.34
N GLN A 63 12.78 -14.61 3.22
CA GLN A 63 13.44 -15.79 2.68
C GLN A 63 13.33 -16.97 3.66
N PHE A 64 13.38 -18.17 3.12
CA PHE A 64 13.49 -19.38 3.93
C PHE A 64 14.75 -19.29 4.81
N GLY A 65 14.63 -19.66 6.07
CA GLY A 65 15.68 -19.48 7.08
C GLY A 65 15.64 -18.14 7.83
N GLY A 66 14.83 -17.16 7.39
CA GLY A 66 14.65 -15.87 8.06
C GLY A 66 15.78 -14.87 7.81
N GLY A 67 15.83 -13.81 8.61
CA GLY A 67 16.91 -12.81 8.62
C GLY A 67 16.98 -11.87 7.42
N ARG A 68 16.26 -12.16 6.32
CA ARG A 68 16.22 -11.32 5.12
C ARG A 68 14.82 -11.29 4.51
N SER A 69 14.36 -10.08 4.22
CA SER A 69 13.09 -9.85 3.52
C SER A 69 13.32 -8.98 2.28
N THR A 70 12.61 -9.28 1.21
CA THR A 70 12.67 -8.50 -0.04
C THR A 70 11.28 -8.01 -0.38
N GLY A 71 11.17 -6.76 -0.77
CA GLY A 71 9.93 -6.12 -1.18
C GLY A 71 10.12 -5.09 -2.27
N PHE A 72 9.07 -4.34 -2.58
CA PHE A 72 9.08 -3.30 -3.60
C PHE A 72 8.72 -1.96 -2.99
N GLY A 73 9.44 -0.91 -3.38
CA GLY A 73 9.25 0.46 -2.93
C GLY A 73 9.00 1.41 -4.08
N LEU A 74 8.10 2.36 -3.83
CA LEU A 74 7.81 3.50 -4.70
C LEU A 74 7.98 4.77 -3.89
N ILE A 75 8.60 5.79 -4.47
CA ILE A 75 8.67 7.15 -3.94
C ILE A 75 8.08 8.08 -4.99
N TYR A 76 6.96 8.72 -4.66
CA TYR A 76 6.33 9.71 -5.51
C TYR A 76 6.93 11.10 -5.29
N ASP A 77 6.93 11.95 -6.32
CA ASP A 77 7.46 13.32 -6.22
C ASP A 77 6.56 14.21 -5.37
N SER A 78 5.22 13.93 -5.36
CA SER A 78 4.24 14.67 -4.57
C SER A 78 3.12 13.76 -4.07
N VAL A 79 2.41 14.21 -3.02
CA VAL A 79 1.24 13.50 -2.47
C VAL A 79 0.11 13.42 -3.50
N GLU A 80 -0.07 14.45 -4.33
CA GLU A 80 -1.09 14.50 -5.39
C GLU A 80 -0.87 13.41 -6.44
N LYS A 81 0.40 13.23 -6.90
CA LYS A 81 0.76 12.15 -7.81
C LYS A 81 0.54 10.78 -7.18
N ALA A 82 0.85 10.62 -5.89
CA ALA A 82 0.55 9.38 -5.17
C ALA A 82 -0.96 9.10 -5.15
N GLN A 83 -1.80 10.10 -4.87
CA GLN A 83 -3.26 9.96 -4.88
C GLN A 83 -3.82 9.61 -6.26
N ALA A 84 -3.24 10.16 -7.34
CA ALA A 84 -3.69 9.93 -8.71
C ALA A 84 -3.36 8.50 -9.21
N PHE A 85 -2.18 7.98 -8.88
CA PHE A 85 -1.67 6.74 -9.49
C PHE A 85 -1.67 5.53 -8.56
N GLU A 86 -1.67 5.72 -7.24
CA GLU A 86 -1.59 4.60 -6.31
C GLU A 86 -2.96 3.94 -6.10
N PRO A 87 -3.03 2.61 -5.99
CA PRO A 87 -4.27 1.91 -5.69
C PRO A 87 -4.89 2.35 -4.35
N LYS A 88 -6.21 2.51 -4.30
CA LYS A 88 -6.95 2.98 -3.12
C LYS A 88 -6.64 2.22 -1.83
N HIS A 89 -6.40 0.91 -1.90
CA HIS A 89 -6.09 0.11 -0.71
C HIS A 89 -4.71 0.45 -0.10
N ARG A 90 -3.75 0.94 -0.89
CA ARG A 90 -2.46 1.42 -0.39
C ARG A 90 -2.57 2.86 0.13
N LEU A 91 -3.33 3.72 -0.55
CA LEU A 91 -3.60 5.08 -0.08
C LEU A 91 -4.26 5.10 1.32
N ARG A 92 -5.15 4.14 1.59
CA ARG A 92 -5.76 4.01 2.92
C ARG A 92 -4.77 3.75 4.04
N ARG A 93 -3.70 2.99 3.77
CA ARG A 93 -2.63 2.72 4.75
C ARG A 93 -1.92 4.00 5.20
N HIS A 94 -1.94 5.03 4.37
CA HIS A 94 -1.36 6.35 4.62
C HIS A 94 -2.40 7.41 5.00
N GLY A 95 -3.67 7.03 5.18
CA GLY A 95 -4.77 7.95 5.48
C GLY A 95 -5.14 8.90 4.33
N LEU A 96 -4.67 8.61 3.10
CA LEU A 96 -4.90 9.46 1.92
C LEU A 96 -6.18 9.12 1.14
N ALA A 97 -6.89 8.09 1.52
CA ALA A 97 -8.18 7.71 0.93
C ALA A 97 -9.18 7.30 2.00
N ALA A 98 -10.46 7.53 1.73
CA ALA A 98 -11.55 7.17 2.62
C ALA A 98 -11.56 5.68 2.98
N GLU A 99 -11.96 5.36 4.19
CA GLU A 99 -12.13 3.99 4.63
C GLU A 99 -13.27 3.28 3.88
N PHE A 100 -13.26 1.96 3.90
CA PHE A 100 -14.32 1.17 3.31
C PHE A 100 -15.57 1.22 4.20
N LEU A 101 -16.62 1.88 3.74
CA LEU A 101 -17.89 1.95 4.44
C LEU A 101 -18.62 0.61 4.46
N ALA A 102 -18.41 -0.26 3.49
CA ALA A 102 -19.07 -1.56 3.41
C ALA A 102 -18.09 -2.69 3.06
N LYS A 103 -18.24 -3.84 3.72
CA LYS A 103 -17.52 -5.06 3.38
C LYS A 103 -18.01 -5.60 2.03
N ARG A 104 -17.12 -6.20 1.24
CA ARG A 104 -17.48 -6.83 -0.06
C ARG A 104 -18.66 -7.81 0.05
N ARG A 105 -18.78 -8.51 1.17
CA ARG A 105 -19.89 -9.41 1.46
C ARG A 105 -21.25 -8.67 1.46
N SER A 106 -21.33 -7.51 2.10
CA SER A 106 -22.57 -6.71 2.15
C SER A 106 -23.05 -6.31 0.74
N GLY A 107 -22.12 -5.91 -0.13
CA GLY A 107 -22.45 -5.61 -1.54
C GLY A 107 -22.95 -6.83 -2.32
N LYS A 108 -22.38 -8.02 -2.07
CA LYS A 108 -22.85 -9.26 -2.69
C LYS A 108 -24.23 -9.67 -2.18
N GLU A 109 -24.50 -9.52 -0.89
CA GLU A 109 -25.81 -9.80 -0.30
C GLU A 109 -26.90 -8.89 -0.87
N LEU A 110 -26.62 -7.58 -0.97
CA LEU A 110 -27.54 -6.63 -1.60
C LEU A 110 -27.82 -7.00 -3.06
N LYS A 111 -26.78 -7.31 -3.85
CA LYS A 111 -26.92 -7.77 -5.22
C LYS A 111 -27.82 -9.01 -5.33
N ASN A 112 -27.65 -9.98 -4.44
CA ASN A 112 -28.46 -11.19 -4.43
C ASN A 112 -29.92 -10.92 -4.05
N LYS A 113 -30.17 -10.03 -3.08
CA LYS A 113 -31.52 -9.57 -2.73
C LYS A 113 -32.19 -8.88 -3.92
N CYS A 114 -31.46 -8.00 -4.62
CA CYS A 114 -31.97 -7.29 -5.79
C CYS A 114 -32.30 -8.21 -6.99
N LYS A 115 -31.68 -9.39 -7.09
CA LYS A 115 -31.99 -10.38 -8.14
C LYS A 115 -33.35 -11.05 -7.93
N LYS A 116 -33.84 -11.15 -6.69
CA LYS A 116 -35.09 -11.82 -6.32
C LYS A 116 -36.31 -10.95 -6.50
N VAL A 117 -36.17 -9.64 -6.74
CA VAL A 117 -37.25 -8.64 -6.82
C VAL A 117 -37.18 -7.87 -8.11
N ARG A 118 -38.34 -7.43 -8.60
CA ARG A 118 -38.53 -6.63 -9.83
C ARG A 118 -39.18 -5.28 -9.52
N GLY A 119 -39.14 -4.34 -10.48
CA GLY A 119 -39.88 -3.07 -10.46
C GLY A 119 -39.48 -2.14 -9.31
N THR A 120 -40.45 -1.44 -8.76
CA THR A 120 -40.29 -0.44 -7.69
C THR A 120 -39.67 -1.02 -6.40
N ALA A 121 -39.99 -2.27 -6.07
CA ALA A 121 -39.39 -2.97 -4.92
C ALA A 121 -37.88 -3.11 -5.07
N LYS A 122 -37.36 -3.37 -6.28
CA LYS A 122 -35.95 -3.42 -6.58
C LYS A 122 -35.27 -2.04 -6.46
N ALA A 123 -35.96 -0.98 -6.92
CA ALA A 123 -35.46 0.39 -6.79
C ALA A 123 -35.33 0.79 -5.31
N LYS A 124 -36.34 0.52 -4.48
CA LYS A 124 -36.29 0.76 -3.02
C LYS A 124 -35.18 0.01 -2.29
N LEU A 125 -34.83 -1.20 -2.75
CA LEU A 125 -33.69 -1.96 -2.16
C LEU A 125 -32.33 -1.37 -2.55
N ARG A 126 -32.21 -0.71 -3.70
CA ARG A 126 -30.96 -0.08 -4.17
C ARG A 126 -30.70 1.29 -3.56
N SER A 127 -31.76 1.99 -3.14
CA SER A 127 -31.66 3.32 -2.52
C SER A 127 -31.29 3.31 -1.04
N LYS A 128 -31.26 2.12 -0.42
CA LYS A 128 -30.72 1.90 0.94
C LYS A 128 -29.24 1.57 0.89
#